data_6cbd06278f8021929c67e9254381279a
#
_entry.id   6cbd06278f8021929c67e9254381279a
#
_cell.length_a   1.000
_cell.length_b   1.000
_cell.length_c   1.000
_cell.angle_alpha   90.00
_cell.angle_beta   90.00
_cell.angle_gamma   90.00
#
_symmetry.space_group_name_H-M   'P 1'
#
loop_
_entity.id
_entity.type
_entity.pdbx_description
1 polymer ?
#
loop_
_entity_poly.entity_id
_entity_poly.type
_entity_poly.pdbx_seq_one_letter_code
_entity_poly.pdbx_strand_id
1 'polypeptide(L)'
;METATRAPAISTKARYVPRGRNQLHTIFDRHLDEFCDVYDEKYAAKYGMFRLERIRDIGERFLTCGDYRRGVARIRCTNPICGHDYFRPFSCKGFYLCPSCSQKRTLLFAEHLTNEVLLDLPHRQFVFTMPKALRPFFRHDRRLFAEVSRLIYTIISEFYNATADKPLLSGVIASHQTFGDQLRWNPHHHCLVLEGGFDEAGRFIHVPLTGLGQMTEVFRRRLIWLLVEKELLAESFAQSLLSWRNSGFSIDNSVRLINAKSKESLAEYIARPPLSLKKIRYEPFKGKVLFHTRYSDYFKENVHLFDALGFLAELTQHIPPRRVQMIRRYGLYSSRTKGRWSQMPHVAARAPEGWRVSHPPEIPDPEDPGFEPLDDGEEVTVDARKRAWARLLAKVYEIDPLVCPKCGWEMKVIAVIQDPVEIRDILAHLVNTGRAPPGFDPALLN
;
A
#
# COMPACT_ATOMS: atom_id res chain seq x y z
N MET A 1 -13.62 30.42 28.69
CA MET A 1 -14.61 29.62 27.93
C MET A 1 -14.07 29.50 26.51
N GLU A 2 -13.20 28.53 26.29
CA GLU A 2 -12.65 28.26 24.97
C GLU A 2 -13.56 27.30 24.23
N THR A 3 -14.04 27.72 23.09
CA THR A 3 -14.91 26.96 22.20
C THR A 3 -14.06 25.87 21.53
N ALA A 4 -14.26 24.63 21.95
CA ALA A 4 -13.72 23.46 21.27
C ALA A 4 -14.24 23.43 19.83
N THR A 5 -13.36 23.62 18.87
CA THR A 5 -13.62 23.46 17.44
C THR A 5 -14.00 22.01 17.14
N ARG A 6 -15.27 21.80 16.84
CA ARG A 6 -15.87 20.53 16.49
C ARG A 6 -15.22 20.02 15.18
N ALA A 7 -14.56 18.85 15.24
CA ALA A 7 -14.05 18.18 14.06
C ALA A 7 -15.16 17.95 13.02
N PRO A 8 -14.88 18.04 11.71
CA PRO A 8 -15.89 17.87 10.67
C PRO A 8 -16.52 16.48 10.75
N ALA A 9 -17.84 16.41 10.62
CA ALA A 9 -18.62 15.18 10.65
C ALA A 9 -18.13 14.18 9.59
N ILE A 10 -17.55 13.07 10.06
CA ILE A 10 -17.07 11.98 9.22
C ILE A 10 -18.30 11.19 8.70
N SER A 11 -18.30 10.88 7.42
CA SER A 11 -19.28 10.03 6.74
C SER A 11 -19.58 8.75 7.53
N THR A 12 -20.84 8.48 7.80
CA THR A 12 -21.37 7.43 8.68
C THR A 12 -21.29 5.98 8.16
N LYS A 13 -20.42 5.67 7.18
CA LYS A 13 -20.21 4.28 6.73
C LYS A 13 -18.80 3.84 7.05
N ALA A 14 -18.69 2.85 7.96
CA ALA A 14 -17.43 2.19 8.28
C ALA A 14 -16.70 1.75 7.01
N ARG A 15 -15.53 2.36 6.74
CA ARG A 15 -14.68 2.00 5.61
C ARG A 15 -13.93 0.69 5.84
N TYR A 16 -13.70 0.35 7.09
CA TYR A 16 -13.01 -0.89 7.49
C TYR A 16 -13.92 -1.74 8.36
N VAL A 17 -14.16 -2.96 7.92
CA VAL A 17 -14.84 -3.98 8.72
C VAL A 17 -13.84 -5.11 8.97
N PRO A 18 -13.46 -5.37 10.24
CA PRO A 18 -12.67 -6.55 10.57
C PRO A 18 -13.39 -7.79 10.06
N ARG A 19 -12.72 -8.59 9.22
CA ARG A 19 -13.30 -9.80 8.67
C ARG A 19 -12.72 -10.96 9.46
N GLY A 20 -13.54 -11.62 10.24
CA GLY A 20 -13.22 -12.88 10.90
C GLY A 20 -12.85 -13.99 9.90
N ARG A 21 -13.02 -15.24 10.28
CA ARG A 21 -12.81 -16.38 9.38
C ARG A 21 -13.64 -16.22 8.12
N ASN A 22 -13.00 -16.30 6.96
CA ASN A 22 -13.59 -16.11 5.64
C ASN A 22 -13.13 -17.22 4.69
N GLN A 23 -13.66 -17.27 3.49
CA GLN A 23 -13.33 -18.32 2.52
C GLN A 23 -11.83 -18.45 2.24
N LEU A 24 -11.10 -17.32 2.15
CA LEU A 24 -9.65 -17.36 1.98
C LEU A 24 -8.94 -17.99 3.18
N HIS A 25 -9.40 -17.68 4.41
CA HIS A 25 -8.89 -18.33 5.62
C HIS A 25 -9.12 -19.84 5.58
N THR A 26 -10.32 -20.28 5.18
CA THR A 26 -10.64 -21.71 5.07
C THR A 26 -9.77 -22.43 4.03
N ILE A 27 -9.46 -21.76 2.90
CA ILE A 27 -8.58 -22.33 1.87
C ILE A 27 -7.16 -22.52 2.44
N PHE A 28 -6.60 -21.52 3.13
CA PHE A 28 -5.28 -21.63 3.74
C PHE A 28 -5.25 -22.67 4.88
N ASP A 29 -6.24 -22.66 5.75
CA ASP A 29 -6.36 -23.60 6.88
C ASP A 29 -6.36 -25.06 6.43
N ARG A 30 -7.00 -25.36 5.29
CA ARG A 30 -7.12 -26.73 4.77
C ARG A 30 -6.00 -27.17 3.85
N HIS A 31 -5.35 -26.25 3.17
CA HIS A 31 -4.48 -26.60 2.04
C HIS A 31 -3.07 -26.02 2.12
N LEU A 32 -2.72 -25.20 3.13
CA LEU A 32 -1.38 -24.60 3.21
C LEU A 32 -0.30 -25.65 3.39
N ASP A 33 -0.50 -26.63 4.27
CA ASP A 33 0.50 -27.65 4.55
C ASP A 33 0.71 -28.53 3.32
N GLU A 34 -0.37 -29.08 2.73
CA GLU A 34 -0.30 -29.87 1.50
C GLU A 34 0.38 -29.07 0.37
N PHE A 35 0.02 -27.79 0.23
CA PHE A 35 0.64 -26.89 -0.78
C PHE A 35 2.14 -26.76 -0.56
N CYS A 36 2.57 -26.58 0.69
CA CYS A 36 3.99 -26.48 1.02
C CYS A 36 4.74 -27.77 0.76
N ASP A 37 4.13 -28.93 1.03
CA ASP A 37 4.76 -30.23 0.85
C ASP A 37 4.98 -30.57 -0.63
N VAL A 38 4.05 -30.19 -1.51
CA VAL A 38 4.17 -30.45 -2.96
C VAL A 38 4.79 -29.29 -3.75
N TYR A 39 5.15 -28.17 -3.07
CA TYR A 39 5.57 -26.95 -3.74
C TYR A 39 6.80 -27.13 -4.62
N ASP A 40 7.84 -27.77 -4.09
CA ASP A 40 9.13 -27.91 -4.79
C ASP A 40 8.98 -28.78 -6.04
N GLU A 41 8.14 -29.82 -5.98
CA GLU A 41 7.88 -30.70 -7.12
C GLU A 41 6.98 -30.05 -8.18
N LYS A 42 5.85 -29.44 -7.75
CA LYS A 42 4.81 -29.00 -8.69
C LYS A 42 4.90 -27.53 -9.12
N TYR A 43 5.46 -26.67 -8.25
CA TYR A 43 5.32 -25.22 -8.42
C TYR A 43 6.65 -24.48 -8.49
N ALA A 44 7.73 -24.99 -7.91
CA ALA A 44 9.00 -24.28 -7.80
C ALA A 44 9.62 -23.93 -9.16
N ALA A 45 9.51 -24.80 -10.15
CA ALA A 45 10.00 -24.53 -11.51
C ALA A 45 9.37 -23.27 -12.14
N LYS A 46 8.06 -23.05 -11.89
CA LYS A 46 7.33 -21.91 -12.42
C LYS A 46 7.44 -20.65 -11.56
N TYR A 47 7.46 -20.79 -10.21
CA TYR A 47 7.32 -19.67 -9.27
C TYR A 47 8.59 -19.34 -8.49
N GLY A 48 9.59 -20.23 -8.48
CA GLY A 48 10.88 -20.11 -7.79
C GLY A 48 10.93 -20.84 -6.45
N MET A 49 12.01 -21.60 -6.19
CA MET A 49 12.20 -22.43 -4.98
C MET A 49 12.33 -21.59 -3.71
N PHE A 50 13.01 -20.45 -3.77
CA PHE A 50 13.30 -19.58 -2.61
C PHE A 50 12.07 -18.93 -1.96
N ARG A 51 10.88 -19.18 -2.47
CA ARG A 51 9.66 -18.51 -2.01
C ARG A 51 8.91 -19.26 -0.94
N LEU A 52 9.14 -20.57 -0.82
CA LEU A 52 8.35 -21.45 0.04
C LEU A 52 8.37 -20.99 1.51
N GLU A 53 9.56 -20.75 2.08
CA GLU A 53 9.70 -20.26 3.46
C GLU A 53 8.91 -18.97 3.69
N ARG A 54 8.95 -18.04 2.72
CA ARG A 54 8.22 -16.78 2.80
C ARG A 54 6.73 -16.96 2.71
N ILE A 55 6.27 -17.88 1.88
CA ILE A 55 4.85 -18.21 1.71
C ILE A 55 4.31 -18.84 2.99
N ARG A 56 5.03 -19.80 3.57
CA ARG A 56 4.70 -20.48 4.83
C ARG A 56 4.60 -19.46 5.98
N ASP A 57 5.63 -18.64 6.21
CA ASP A 57 5.65 -17.58 7.24
C ASP A 57 4.40 -16.67 7.15
N ILE A 58 4.07 -16.20 5.94
CA ILE A 58 2.93 -15.29 5.77
C ILE A 58 1.60 -16.03 5.91
N GLY A 59 1.49 -17.26 5.43
CA GLY A 59 0.29 -18.09 5.53
C GLY A 59 -0.05 -18.41 6.98
N GLU A 60 0.90 -18.90 7.76
CA GLU A 60 0.74 -19.20 9.18
C GLU A 60 0.34 -17.96 10.00
N ARG A 61 1.01 -16.83 9.74
CA ARG A 61 0.65 -15.55 10.37
C ARG A 61 -0.73 -15.07 9.97
N PHE A 62 -1.16 -15.31 8.73
CA PHE A 62 -2.50 -14.99 8.28
C PHE A 62 -3.56 -15.81 9.02
N LEU A 63 -3.33 -17.11 9.21
CA LEU A 63 -4.24 -18.01 9.93
C LEU A 63 -4.47 -17.58 11.39
N THR A 64 -3.48 -16.94 12.01
CA THR A 64 -3.56 -16.43 13.39
C THR A 64 -3.98 -14.97 13.50
N CYS A 65 -4.28 -14.29 12.36
CA CYS A 65 -4.61 -12.88 12.34
C CYS A 65 -5.92 -12.57 13.06
N GLY A 66 -5.85 -11.76 14.11
CA GLY A 66 -7.02 -11.35 14.88
C GLY A 66 -7.50 -12.40 15.89
N ASP A 67 -6.74 -13.47 16.09
CA ASP A 67 -7.02 -14.46 17.13
C ASP A 67 -6.58 -13.92 18.50
N TYR A 68 -7.55 -13.71 19.37
CA TYR A 68 -7.33 -13.23 20.74
C TYR A 68 -6.41 -14.15 21.55
N ARG A 69 -6.39 -15.45 21.27
CA ARG A 69 -5.57 -16.44 21.98
C ARG A 69 -4.07 -16.32 21.67
N ARG A 70 -3.70 -15.56 20.62
CA ARG A 70 -2.30 -15.40 20.15
C ARG A 70 -1.64 -14.11 20.62
N GLY A 71 -2.33 -13.31 21.39
CA GLY A 71 -1.83 -12.07 21.96
C GLY A 71 -2.82 -10.93 21.87
N VAL A 72 -2.87 -10.14 22.93
CA VAL A 72 -3.79 -9.02 23.06
C VAL A 72 -3.09 -7.78 23.62
N ALA A 73 -3.53 -6.63 23.16
CA ALA A 73 -3.23 -5.35 23.78
C ALA A 73 -4.43 -4.90 24.63
N ARG A 74 -4.21 -4.57 25.90
CA ARG A 74 -5.20 -3.95 26.77
C ARG A 74 -5.11 -2.45 26.63
N ILE A 75 -6.23 -1.82 26.27
CA ILE A 75 -6.34 -0.38 26.09
C ILE A 75 -7.31 0.15 27.15
N ARG A 76 -6.87 1.15 27.94
CA ARG A 76 -7.64 1.68 29.06
C ARG A 76 -7.74 3.19 29.03
N CYS A 77 -8.89 3.70 29.46
CA CYS A 77 -9.12 5.12 29.66
C CYS A 77 -8.21 5.68 30.77
N THR A 78 -7.60 6.82 30.52
CA THR A 78 -6.72 7.50 31.49
C THR A 78 -7.48 8.23 32.57
N ASN A 79 -8.81 8.41 32.43
CA ASN A 79 -9.65 8.97 33.47
C ASN A 79 -9.81 7.93 34.63
N PRO A 80 -9.33 8.24 35.83
CA PRO A 80 -9.37 7.29 36.98
C PRO A 80 -10.78 6.85 37.36
N ILE A 81 -11.77 7.71 37.13
CA ILE A 81 -13.17 7.45 37.52
C ILE A 81 -13.89 6.62 36.49
N CYS A 82 -13.47 6.67 35.20
CA CYS A 82 -14.18 6.03 34.10
C CYS A 82 -14.03 4.50 34.08
N GLY A 83 -12.84 3.99 34.35
CA GLY A 83 -12.51 2.56 34.37
C GLY A 83 -12.74 1.80 33.08
N HIS A 84 -13.08 2.49 31.96
CA HIS A 84 -13.34 1.83 30.66
C HIS A 84 -12.07 1.24 30.09
N ASP A 85 -12.12 -0.05 29.73
CA ASP A 85 -11.05 -0.74 29.01
C ASP A 85 -11.61 -1.72 27.99
N TYR A 86 -10.78 -2.08 27.00
CA TYR A 86 -11.07 -3.11 26.01
C TYR A 86 -9.78 -3.79 25.52
N PHE A 87 -9.94 -4.96 24.91
CA PHE A 87 -8.86 -5.75 24.37
C PHE A 87 -8.86 -5.76 22.84
N ARG A 88 -7.68 -5.75 22.24
CA ARG A 88 -7.48 -5.86 20.79
C ARG A 88 -6.50 -6.98 20.48
N PRO A 89 -6.86 -7.92 19.60
CA PRO A 89 -5.95 -8.98 19.19
C PRO A 89 -4.88 -8.45 18.24
N PHE A 90 -3.76 -9.15 18.17
CA PHE A 90 -2.71 -8.79 17.24
C PHE A 90 -3.08 -9.07 15.80
N SER A 91 -2.59 -8.24 14.89
CA SER A 91 -2.76 -8.40 13.46
C SER A 91 -1.49 -9.00 12.83
N CYS A 92 -1.67 -9.83 11.78
CA CYS A 92 -0.56 -10.46 11.08
C CYS A 92 0.34 -9.50 10.29
N LYS A 93 -0.11 -8.27 10.03
CA LYS A 93 0.53 -7.29 9.13
C LYS A 93 0.84 -7.86 7.72
N GLY A 94 0.18 -8.95 7.34
CA GLY A 94 0.30 -9.62 6.05
C GLY A 94 -0.43 -8.89 4.92
N PHE A 95 0.05 -7.72 4.54
CA PHE A 95 -0.65 -6.76 3.66
C PHE A 95 -0.97 -7.26 2.25
N TYR A 96 -0.29 -8.29 1.78
CA TYR A 96 -0.47 -8.82 0.42
C TYR A 96 -1.34 -10.07 0.39
N LEU A 97 -1.70 -10.60 1.55
CA LEU A 97 -2.52 -11.80 1.70
C LEU A 97 -3.75 -11.54 2.55
N CYS A 98 -3.56 -11.07 3.79
CA CYS A 98 -4.67 -10.88 4.73
C CYS A 98 -5.59 -9.72 4.30
N PRO A 99 -6.88 -9.96 4.00
CA PRO A 99 -7.79 -8.93 3.50
C PRO A 99 -7.98 -7.77 4.49
N SER A 100 -8.04 -8.05 5.79
CA SER A 100 -8.19 -7.04 6.84
C SER A 100 -6.95 -6.15 6.94
N CYS A 101 -5.75 -6.76 6.99
CA CYS A 101 -4.50 -6.00 7.06
C CYS A 101 -4.23 -5.21 5.77
N SER A 102 -4.58 -5.78 4.60
CA SER A 102 -4.47 -5.09 3.32
C SER A 102 -5.38 -3.88 3.23
N GLN A 103 -6.65 -4.04 3.59
CA GLN A 103 -7.62 -2.93 3.57
C GLN A 103 -7.16 -1.79 4.49
N LYS A 104 -6.76 -2.13 5.73
CA LYS A 104 -6.21 -1.16 6.67
C LYS A 104 -5.04 -0.40 6.06
N ARG A 105 -4.03 -1.12 5.54
CA ARG A 105 -2.86 -0.48 4.93
C ARG A 105 -3.21 0.42 3.76
N THR A 106 -4.13 -0.01 2.89
CA THR A 106 -4.57 0.78 1.73
C THR A 106 -5.18 2.12 2.15
N LEU A 107 -6.07 2.10 3.14
CA LEU A 107 -6.67 3.32 3.70
C LEU A 107 -5.62 4.23 4.35
N LEU A 108 -4.69 3.65 5.14
CA LEU A 108 -3.58 4.37 5.74
C LEU A 108 -2.71 5.07 4.71
N PHE A 109 -2.37 4.35 3.67
CA PHE A 109 -1.52 4.86 2.61
C PHE A 109 -2.22 5.98 1.84
N ALA A 110 -3.50 5.81 1.50
CA ALA A 110 -4.27 6.83 0.80
C ALA A 110 -4.37 8.12 1.61
N GLU A 111 -4.67 8.02 2.89
CA GLU A 111 -4.72 9.17 3.78
C GLU A 111 -3.36 9.88 3.90
N HIS A 112 -2.28 9.14 4.15
CA HIS A 112 -0.94 9.72 4.21
C HIS A 112 -0.56 10.42 2.90
N LEU A 113 -0.86 9.81 1.75
CA LEU A 113 -0.57 10.46 0.46
C LEU A 113 -1.34 11.78 0.29
N THR A 114 -2.63 11.78 0.57
CA THR A 114 -3.48 12.95 0.32
C THR A 114 -3.25 14.08 1.32
N ASN A 115 -2.98 13.75 2.59
CA ASN A 115 -2.86 14.76 3.64
C ASN A 115 -1.43 15.24 3.90
N GLU A 116 -0.41 14.46 3.50
CA GLU A 116 0.97 14.77 3.87
C GLU A 116 1.98 14.76 2.72
N VAL A 117 1.60 14.26 1.54
CA VAL A 117 2.56 14.09 0.44
C VAL A 117 2.17 14.80 -0.83
N LEU A 118 0.94 14.64 -1.32
CA LEU A 118 0.55 15.16 -2.63
C LEU A 118 0.32 16.66 -2.57
N LEU A 119 1.12 17.43 -3.29
CA LEU A 119 0.98 18.87 -3.40
C LEU A 119 -0.42 19.24 -3.90
N ASP A 120 -0.91 20.40 -3.51
CA ASP A 120 -2.17 20.97 -4.00
C ASP A 120 -2.01 21.55 -5.39
N LEU A 121 -1.70 20.67 -6.34
CA LEU A 121 -1.43 20.92 -7.74
C LEU A 121 -2.04 19.77 -8.58
N PRO A 122 -2.21 19.95 -9.90
CA PRO A 122 -2.74 18.92 -10.77
C PRO A 122 -1.84 17.66 -10.80
N HIS A 123 -2.48 16.47 -10.75
CA HIS A 123 -1.81 15.19 -10.89
C HIS A 123 -2.48 14.35 -11.96
N ARG A 124 -1.72 13.41 -12.50
CA ARG A 124 -2.20 12.45 -13.49
C ARG A 124 -1.66 11.06 -13.18
N GLN A 125 -2.49 10.05 -13.39
CA GLN A 125 -2.04 8.68 -13.36
C GLN A 125 -1.40 8.30 -14.69
N PHE A 126 -0.25 7.63 -14.63
CA PHE A 126 0.32 6.91 -15.75
C PHE A 126 0.36 5.42 -15.44
N VAL A 127 0.06 4.59 -16.44
CA VAL A 127 0.15 3.15 -16.33
C VAL A 127 1.13 2.65 -17.40
N PHE A 128 2.27 2.14 -16.97
CA PHE A 128 3.29 1.58 -17.85
C PHE A 128 3.17 0.06 -17.89
N THR A 129 2.99 -0.50 -19.09
CA THR A 129 2.90 -1.95 -19.29
C THR A 129 3.99 -2.47 -20.20
N MET A 130 4.28 -3.77 -20.08
CA MET A 130 5.29 -4.46 -20.87
C MET A 130 4.75 -5.75 -21.49
N PRO A 131 5.34 -6.22 -22.61
CA PRO A 131 4.91 -7.43 -23.31
C PRO A 131 5.10 -8.69 -22.43
N LYS A 132 4.31 -9.72 -22.72
CA LYS A 132 4.38 -11.01 -22.01
C LYS A 132 5.77 -11.63 -22.02
N ALA A 133 6.53 -11.45 -23.12
CA ALA A 133 7.88 -11.99 -23.29
C ALA A 133 8.87 -11.50 -22.21
N LEU A 134 8.69 -10.28 -21.69
CA LEU A 134 9.58 -9.71 -20.64
C LEU A 134 9.13 -10.00 -19.20
N ARG A 135 7.89 -10.40 -18.99
CA ARG A 135 7.33 -10.60 -17.66
C ARG A 135 8.03 -11.66 -16.81
N PRO A 136 8.57 -12.76 -17.37
CA PRO A 136 9.29 -13.76 -16.57
C PRO A 136 10.50 -13.21 -15.84
N PHE A 137 11.27 -12.28 -16.41
CA PHE A 137 12.42 -11.66 -15.77
C PHE A 137 12.04 -11.03 -14.43
N PHE A 138 10.91 -10.33 -14.36
CA PHE A 138 10.39 -9.69 -13.16
C PHE A 138 9.83 -10.67 -12.11
N ARG A 139 9.51 -11.89 -12.52
CA ARG A 139 9.10 -12.94 -11.59
C ARG A 139 10.32 -13.47 -10.84
N HIS A 140 11.43 -13.64 -11.52
CA HIS A 140 12.67 -14.20 -10.97
C HIS A 140 13.51 -13.14 -10.23
N ASP A 141 13.66 -11.94 -10.79
CA ASP A 141 14.34 -10.83 -10.12
C ASP A 141 13.41 -9.63 -9.84
N ARG A 142 12.95 -9.54 -8.61
CA ARG A 142 12.06 -8.45 -8.15
C ARG A 142 12.77 -7.11 -8.00
N ARG A 143 14.11 -7.05 -8.02
CA ARG A 143 14.88 -5.81 -7.95
C ARG A 143 14.70 -4.98 -9.21
N LEU A 144 14.42 -5.62 -10.34
CA LEU A 144 14.12 -4.97 -11.62
C LEU A 144 12.98 -3.94 -11.50
N PHE A 145 12.00 -4.17 -10.64
CA PHE A 145 10.93 -3.18 -10.43
C PHE A 145 11.44 -1.83 -9.94
N ALA A 146 12.48 -1.83 -9.10
CA ALA A 146 13.08 -0.60 -8.61
C ALA A 146 13.78 0.17 -9.73
N GLU A 147 14.44 -0.54 -10.61
CA GLU A 147 15.17 0.05 -11.75
C GLU A 147 14.21 0.59 -12.79
N VAL A 148 13.16 -0.17 -13.11
CA VAL A 148 12.11 0.32 -14.00
C VAL A 148 11.36 1.53 -13.42
N SER A 149 11.09 1.54 -12.11
CA SER A 149 10.50 2.73 -11.47
C SER A 149 11.38 3.97 -11.62
N ARG A 150 12.71 3.81 -11.50
CA ARG A 150 13.68 4.91 -11.72
C ARG A 150 13.71 5.32 -13.20
N LEU A 151 13.75 4.35 -14.09
CA LEU A 151 13.70 4.58 -15.54
C LEU A 151 12.45 5.40 -15.94
N ILE A 152 11.29 5.04 -15.42
CA ILE A 152 10.03 5.76 -15.64
C ILE A 152 10.14 7.22 -15.17
N TYR A 153 10.69 7.45 -13.96
CA TYR A 153 10.89 8.81 -13.44
C TYR A 153 11.82 9.63 -14.35
N THR A 154 12.91 9.03 -14.79
CA THR A 154 13.86 9.68 -15.73
C THR A 154 13.19 10.07 -17.04
N ILE A 155 12.42 9.14 -17.65
CA ILE A 155 11.69 9.40 -18.89
C ILE A 155 10.71 10.56 -18.72
N ILE A 156 9.88 10.53 -17.67
CA ILE A 156 8.91 11.60 -17.39
C ILE A 156 9.61 12.94 -17.23
N SER A 157 10.72 12.99 -16.47
CA SER A 157 11.48 14.21 -16.23
C SER A 157 12.08 14.77 -17.50
N GLU A 158 12.65 13.92 -18.35
CA GLU A 158 13.21 14.34 -19.65
C GLU A 158 12.14 14.90 -20.59
N PHE A 159 10.97 14.26 -20.66
CA PHE A 159 9.86 14.75 -21.46
C PHE A 159 9.33 16.09 -20.93
N TYR A 160 9.26 16.28 -19.61
CA TYR A 160 8.88 17.56 -19.03
C TYR A 160 9.88 18.65 -19.34
N ASN A 161 11.17 18.37 -19.15
CA ASN A 161 12.25 19.34 -19.42
C ASN A 161 12.27 19.73 -20.91
N ALA A 162 12.14 18.76 -21.82
CA ALA A 162 12.09 19.02 -23.25
C ALA A 162 10.86 19.82 -23.66
N THR A 163 9.69 19.55 -23.08
CA THR A 163 8.45 20.28 -23.38
C THR A 163 8.49 21.72 -22.85
N ALA A 164 9.10 21.94 -21.70
CA ALA A 164 9.21 23.26 -21.06
C ALA A 164 10.42 24.06 -21.54
N ASP A 165 11.32 23.46 -22.31
CA ASP A 165 12.62 24.01 -22.73
C ASP A 165 13.48 24.50 -21.55
N LYS A 166 13.38 23.83 -20.41
CA LYS A 166 14.14 24.11 -19.20
C LYS A 166 14.05 22.97 -18.19
N PRO A 167 14.99 22.88 -17.24
CA PRO A 167 14.91 21.93 -16.12
C PRO A 167 13.70 22.20 -15.24
N LEU A 168 12.95 21.14 -14.92
CA LEU A 168 11.81 21.18 -14.01
C LEU A 168 12.00 20.16 -12.90
N LEU A 169 11.79 20.58 -11.65
CA LEU A 169 11.71 19.68 -10.50
C LEU A 169 10.27 19.17 -10.37
N SER A 170 10.03 17.96 -10.82
CA SER A 170 8.73 17.28 -10.74
C SER A 170 8.70 16.23 -9.64
N GLY A 171 7.52 15.58 -9.44
CA GLY A 171 7.30 14.54 -8.45
C GLY A 171 6.57 13.35 -9.01
N VAL A 172 7.08 12.13 -8.72
CA VAL A 172 6.48 10.86 -9.14
C VAL A 172 6.42 9.89 -7.97
N ILE A 173 5.25 9.24 -7.80
CA ILE A 173 5.05 8.10 -6.91
C ILE A 173 4.75 6.89 -7.78
N ALA A 174 5.70 5.96 -7.88
CA ALA A 174 5.60 4.75 -8.69
C ALA A 174 5.25 3.54 -7.81
N SER A 175 4.16 2.87 -8.11
CA SER A 175 3.74 1.61 -7.49
C SER A 175 3.76 0.51 -8.53
N HIS A 176 4.55 -0.54 -8.33
CA HIS A 176 4.46 -1.69 -9.19
C HIS A 176 3.42 -2.69 -8.67
N GLN A 177 2.62 -3.21 -9.57
CA GLN A 177 1.69 -4.30 -9.33
C GLN A 177 2.09 -5.49 -10.18
N THR A 178 1.85 -6.68 -9.66
CA THR A 178 2.26 -7.94 -10.30
C THR A 178 1.08 -8.75 -10.81
N PHE A 179 -0.16 -8.33 -10.50
CA PHE A 179 -1.38 -9.05 -10.78
C PHE A 179 -2.22 -8.35 -11.84
N GLY A 180 -2.81 -9.14 -12.72
CA GLY A 180 -3.85 -8.73 -13.66
C GLY A 180 -5.17 -9.40 -13.32
N ASP A 181 -6.03 -9.50 -14.32
CA ASP A 181 -7.24 -10.30 -14.22
C ASP A 181 -6.90 -11.77 -13.96
N GLN A 182 -7.78 -12.47 -13.25
CA GLN A 182 -7.64 -13.88 -12.90
C GLN A 182 -6.35 -14.22 -12.12
N LEU A 183 -5.80 -13.29 -11.33
CA LEU A 183 -4.54 -13.46 -10.57
C LEU A 183 -3.32 -13.78 -11.45
N ARG A 184 -3.39 -13.62 -12.76
CA ARG A 184 -2.27 -13.92 -13.65
C ARG A 184 -1.11 -12.94 -13.42
N TRP A 185 0.10 -13.43 -13.58
CA TRP A 185 1.31 -12.64 -13.52
C TRP A 185 1.32 -11.56 -14.61
N ASN A 186 1.16 -10.32 -14.19
CA ASN A 186 1.10 -9.15 -15.07
C ASN A 186 1.82 -7.95 -14.46
N PRO A 187 3.16 -7.92 -14.48
CA PRO A 187 3.92 -6.80 -13.94
C PRO A 187 3.66 -5.51 -14.73
N HIS A 188 3.30 -4.46 -14.02
CA HIS A 188 3.07 -3.13 -14.56
C HIS A 188 3.26 -2.08 -13.46
N HIS A 189 3.44 -0.81 -13.87
CA HIS A 189 3.62 0.30 -12.95
C HIS A 189 2.45 1.27 -13.04
N HIS A 190 1.86 1.57 -11.89
CA HIS A 190 0.98 2.71 -11.71
C HIS A 190 1.79 3.85 -11.14
N CYS A 191 1.83 4.98 -11.84
CA CYS A 191 2.57 6.15 -11.41
C CYS A 191 1.60 7.30 -11.19
N LEU A 192 1.67 7.91 -10.01
CA LEU A 192 1.01 9.17 -9.71
C LEU A 192 2.02 10.28 -9.95
N VAL A 193 1.77 11.10 -10.94
CA VAL A 193 2.72 12.09 -11.47
C VAL A 193 2.17 13.49 -11.29
N LEU A 194 2.97 14.40 -10.75
CA LEU A 194 2.68 15.83 -10.75
C LEU A 194 2.64 16.31 -12.20
N GLU A 195 1.56 16.96 -12.62
CA GLU A 195 1.36 17.35 -14.03
C GLU A 195 2.14 18.62 -14.38
N GLY A 196 3.48 18.52 -14.28
CA GLY A 196 4.45 19.58 -14.45
C GLY A 196 5.56 19.56 -13.39
N GLY A 197 6.18 20.71 -13.15
CA GLY A 197 7.25 20.85 -12.17
C GLY A 197 7.56 22.31 -11.87
N PHE A 198 8.43 22.55 -10.90
CA PHE A 198 8.94 23.87 -10.57
C PHE A 198 10.23 24.15 -11.32
N ASP A 199 10.35 25.33 -11.92
CA ASP A 199 11.61 25.83 -12.48
C ASP A 199 12.54 26.37 -11.38
N GLU A 200 13.76 26.77 -11.73
CA GLU A 200 14.75 27.32 -10.80
C GLU A 200 14.29 28.57 -10.07
N ALA A 201 13.36 29.34 -10.67
CA ALA A 201 12.77 30.53 -10.05
C ALA A 201 11.60 30.18 -9.10
N GLY A 202 11.30 28.89 -8.88
CA GLY A 202 10.21 28.43 -8.03
C GLY A 202 8.81 28.58 -8.65
N ARG A 203 8.70 28.84 -9.95
CA ARG A 203 7.41 28.93 -10.66
C ARG A 203 6.97 27.56 -11.10
N PHE A 204 5.71 27.20 -10.82
CA PHE A 204 5.14 25.95 -11.30
C PHE A 204 4.80 26.07 -12.78
N ILE A 205 5.36 25.17 -13.59
CA ILE A 205 5.09 25.05 -15.02
C ILE A 205 4.20 23.83 -15.21
N HIS A 206 2.96 24.04 -15.62
CA HIS A 206 2.03 22.95 -15.96
C HIS A 206 2.40 22.39 -17.34
N VAL A 207 2.64 21.07 -17.39
CA VAL A 207 3.01 20.36 -18.62
C VAL A 207 2.01 19.22 -18.85
N PRO A 208 0.93 19.46 -19.61
CA PRO A 208 -0.02 18.43 -19.97
C PRO A 208 0.62 17.52 -21.03
N LEU A 209 0.95 16.29 -20.68
CA LEU A 209 1.46 15.31 -21.64
C LEU A 209 0.33 14.74 -22.48
N THR A 210 0.36 15.06 -23.77
CA THR A 210 -0.48 14.48 -24.82
C THR A 210 0.42 13.73 -25.81
N GLY A 211 -0.11 12.77 -26.56
CA GLY A 211 0.67 12.09 -27.58
C GLY A 211 1.73 11.13 -27.02
N LEU A 212 1.34 10.17 -26.21
CA LEU A 212 2.25 9.25 -25.51
C LEU A 212 3.05 8.27 -26.40
N GLY A 213 2.87 8.31 -27.73
CA GLY A 213 3.54 7.40 -28.65
C GLY A 213 5.07 7.45 -28.56
N GLN A 214 5.64 8.65 -28.54
CA GLN A 214 7.09 8.84 -28.41
C GLN A 214 7.59 8.36 -27.05
N MET A 215 6.89 8.70 -25.97
CA MET A 215 7.25 8.24 -24.62
C MET A 215 7.18 6.70 -24.53
N THR A 216 6.18 6.07 -25.16
CA THR A 216 6.05 4.62 -25.21
C THR A 216 7.23 3.98 -25.93
N GLU A 217 7.68 4.56 -27.04
CA GLU A 217 8.83 4.04 -27.79
C GLU A 217 10.15 4.24 -27.01
N VAL A 218 10.34 5.36 -26.33
CA VAL A 218 11.49 5.58 -25.43
C VAL A 218 11.49 4.57 -24.29
N PHE A 219 10.33 4.35 -23.64
CA PHE A 219 10.20 3.35 -22.59
C PHE A 219 10.52 1.95 -23.08
N ARG A 220 9.98 1.57 -24.26
CA ARG A 220 10.24 0.28 -24.92
C ARG A 220 11.74 0.05 -25.11
N ARG A 221 12.42 0.98 -25.79
CA ARG A 221 13.86 0.88 -26.09
C ARG A 221 14.68 0.79 -24.82
N ARG A 222 14.47 1.69 -23.88
CA ARG A 222 15.26 1.75 -22.64
C ARG A 222 15.05 0.53 -21.75
N LEU A 223 13.81 0.00 -21.65
CA LEU A 223 13.56 -1.21 -20.88
C LEU A 223 14.21 -2.44 -21.50
N ILE A 224 14.14 -2.58 -22.82
CA ILE A 224 14.81 -3.68 -23.55
C ILE A 224 16.32 -3.61 -23.31
N TRP A 225 16.94 -2.45 -23.51
CA TRP A 225 18.38 -2.28 -23.32
C TRP A 225 18.83 -2.44 -21.87
N LEU A 226 18.02 -2.00 -20.90
CA LEU A 226 18.27 -2.28 -19.49
C LEU A 226 18.41 -3.79 -19.20
N LEU A 227 17.58 -4.61 -19.85
CA LEU A 227 17.64 -6.06 -19.69
C LEU A 227 18.84 -6.67 -20.41
N VAL A 228 19.28 -6.10 -21.54
CA VAL A 228 20.51 -6.50 -22.23
C VAL A 228 21.74 -6.15 -21.41
N GLU A 229 21.85 -4.93 -20.89
CA GLU A 229 22.94 -4.48 -20.02
C GLU A 229 23.09 -5.34 -18.77
N LYS A 230 22.00 -5.96 -18.32
CA LYS A 230 21.99 -6.91 -17.20
C LYS A 230 22.25 -8.36 -17.60
N GLU A 231 22.56 -8.61 -18.83
CA GLU A 231 22.78 -9.96 -19.37
C GLU A 231 21.56 -10.89 -19.21
N LEU A 232 20.36 -10.32 -19.03
CA LEU A 232 19.10 -11.06 -18.91
C LEU A 232 18.46 -11.32 -20.28
N LEU A 233 18.79 -10.53 -21.28
CA LEU A 233 18.22 -10.58 -22.61
C LEU A 233 19.34 -10.58 -23.66
N ALA A 234 19.33 -11.58 -24.55
CA ALA A 234 20.29 -11.61 -25.67
C ALA A 234 20.02 -10.47 -26.64
N GLU A 235 21.06 -9.85 -27.19
CA GLU A 235 20.95 -8.76 -28.16
C GLU A 235 20.12 -9.13 -29.40
N SER A 236 20.28 -10.35 -29.91
CA SER A 236 19.51 -10.84 -31.05
C SER A 236 18.01 -10.84 -30.78
N PHE A 237 17.61 -11.24 -29.55
CA PHE A 237 16.21 -11.20 -29.16
C PHE A 237 15.73 -9.76 -28.87
N ALA A 238 16.60 -8.91 -28.33
CA ALA A 238 16.30 -7.47 -28.19
C ALA A 238 16.00 -6.81 -29.54
N GLN A 239 16.80 -7.07 -30.56
CA GLN A 239 16.56 -6.59 -31.92
C GLN A 239 15.24 -7.14 -32.49
N SER A 240 14.94 -8.41 -32.26
CA SER A 240 13.65 -9.00 -32.65
C SER A 240 12.49 -8.28 -31.96
N LEU A 241 12.57 -8.06 -30.64
CA LEU A 241 11.54 -7.32 -29.89
C LEU A 241 11.35 -5.89 -30.42
N LEU A 242 12.43 -5.21 -30.80
CA LEU A 242 12.40 -3.86 -31.37
C LEU A 242 11.79 -3.82 -32.79
N SER A 243 11.81 -4.91 -33.55
CA SER A 243 11.17 -5.00 -34.85
C SER A 243 9.66 -5.30 -34.81
N TRP A 244 9.11 -5.69 -33.64
CA TRP A 244 7.70 -6.05 -33.55
C TRP A 244 6.78 -4.85 -33.80
N ARG A 245 5.88 -4.98 -34.77
CA ARG A 245 4.87 -3.96 -35.07
C ARG A 245 3.93 -3.73 -33.87
N ASN A 246 3.45 -4.82 -33.25
CA ASN A 246 2.64 -4.80 -32.05
C ASN A 246 3.54 -5.12 -30.85
N SER A 247 4.19 -4.11 -30.30
CA SER A 247 5.23 -4.28 -29.28
C SER A 247 4.74 -4.82 -27.94
N GLY A 248 3.45 -4.66 -27.62
CA GLY A 248 2.87 -4.99 -26.31
C GLY A 248 3.30 -4.04 -25.18
N PHE A 249 4.05 -2.99 -25.49
CA PHE A 249 4.28 -1.87 -24.59
C PHE A 249 3.14 -0.87 -24.71
N SER A 250 2.70 -0.32 -23.59
CA SER A 250 1.76 0.79 -23.61
C SER A 250 1.95 1.71 -22.41
N ILE A 251 1.64 2.97 -22.63
CA ILE A 251 1.50 3.97 -21.58
C ILE A 251 0.09 4.54 -21.68
N ASP A 252 -0.65 4.52 -20.57
CA ASP A 252 -1.95 5.18 -20.45
C ASP A 252 -1.86 6.30 -19.42
N ASN A 253 -2.43 7.47 -19.73
CA ASN A 253 -2.52 8.61 -18.84
C ASN A 253 -3.94 9.23 -18.82
N SER A 254 -4.95 8.46 -19.11
CA SER A 254 -6.32 8.93 -19.28
C SER A 254 -6.93 9.50 -17.98
N VAL A 255 -6.43 9.08 -16.81
CA VAL A 255 -7.00 9.47 -15.51
C VAL A 255 -6.30 10.71 -14.95
N ARG A 256 -7.03 11.83 -14.90
CA ARG A 256 -6.60 13.07 -14.28
C ARG A 256 -7.23 13.25 -12.89
N LEU A 257 -6.45 13.76 -11.95
CA LEU A 257 -6.87 13.96 -10.56
C LEU A 257 -7.12 15.44 -10.30
N ILE A 258 -8.37 15.81 -10.22
CA ILE A 258 -8.81 17.20 -10.16
C ILE A 258 -9.07 17.65 -8.71
N ASN A 259 -9.45 16.71 -7.82
CA ASN A 259 -9.85 17.02 -6.45
C ASN A 259 -9.31 15.99 -5.44
N ALA A 260 -9.45 16.29 -4.15
CA ALA A 260 -8.97 15.43 -3.06
C ALA A 260 -9.57 14.02 -3.10
N LYS A 261 -10.86 13.88 -3.45
CA LYS A 261 -11.53 12.57 -3.54
C LYS A 261 -10.94 11.69 -4.65
N SER A 262 -10.62 12.27 -5.81
CA SER A 262 -9.98 11.52 -6.91
C SER A 262 -8.54 11.13 -6.56
N LYS A 263 -7.78 12.00 -5.86
CA LYS A 263 -6.45 11.69 -5.32
C LYS A 263 -6.53 10.52 -4.32
N GLU A 264 -7.47 10.54 -3.38
CA GLU A 264 -7.67 9.48 -2.39
C GLU A 264 -8.05 8.15 -3.07
N SER A 265 -9.03 8.16 -3.97
CA SER A 265 -9.47 6.95 -4.67
C SER A 265 -8.35 6.30 -5.48
N LEU A 266 -7.50 7.10 -6.14
CA LEU A 266 -6.35 6.56 -6.86
C LEU A 266 -5.28 6.05 -5.90
N ALA A 267 -5.01 6.73 -4.79
CA ALA A 267 -4.07 6.28 -3.78
C ALA A 267 -4.49 4.91 -3.20
N GLU A 268 -5.79 4.71 -2.94
CA GLU A 268 -6.33 3.40 -2.57
C GLU A 268 -6.13 2.36 -3.67
N TYR A 269 -6.37 2.74 -4.93
CA TYR A 269 -6.23 1.83 -6.07
C TYR A 269 -4.79 1.34 -6.28
N ILE A 270 -3.80 2.21 -6.18
CA ILE A 270 -2.38 1.83 -6.37
C ILE A 270 -1.82 1.00 -5.22
N ALA A 271 -2.42 1.08 -4.02
CA ALA A 271 -2.03 0.30 -2.84
C ALA A 271 -2.85 -0.99 -2.65
N ARG A 272 -3.83 -1.26 -3.53
CA ARG A 272 -4.75 -2.40 -3.38
C ARG A 272 -4.02 -3.74 -3.39
N PRO A 273 -4.55 -4.75 -2.67
CA PRO A 273 -4.05 -6.12 -2.74
C PRO A 273 -4.48 -6.81 -4.04
N PRO A 274 -3.83 -7.93 -4.42
CA PRO A 274 -4.18 -8.70 -5.60
C PRO A 274 -5.57 -9.34 -5.55
N LEU A 275 -6.11 -9.58 -4.36
CA LEU A 275 -7.34 -10.30 -4.14
C LEU A 275 -8.40 -9.46 -3.43
N SER A 276 -9.65 -9.55 -3.92
CA SER A 276 -10.86 -9.16 -3.21
C SER A 276 -11.67 -10.40 -2.86
N LEU A 277 -12.10 -10.53 -1.61
CA LEU A 277 -12.93 -11.66 -1.15
C LEU A 277 -14.23 -11.82 -1.94
N LYS A 278 -14.74 -10.74 -2.53
CA LYS A 278 -15.95 -10.77 -3.37
C LYS A 278 -15.76 -11.55 -4.67
N LYS A 279 -14.51 -11.77 -5.06
CA LYS A 279 -14.15 -12.47 -6.31
C LYS A 279 -14.00 -13.98 -6.14
N ILE A 280 -13.95 -14.50 -4.94
CA ILE A 280 -13.73 -15.94 -4.68
C ILE A 280 -14.98 -16.59 -4.12
N ARG A 281 -15.23 -17.81 -4.59
CA ARG A 281 -16.16 -18.78 -4.00
C ARG A 281 -15.44 -20.11 -3.86
N TYR A 282 -15.29 -20.59 -2.64
CA TYR A 282 -14.65 -21.87 -2.35
C TYR A 282 -15.70 -22.96 -2.17
N GLU A 283 -15.50 -24.11 -2.82
CA GLU A 283 -16.31 -25.33 -2.69
C GLU A 283 -15.51 -26.39 -1.94
N PRO A 284 -15.67 -26.51 -0.61
CA PRO A 284 -14.80 -27.35 0.24
C PRO A 284 -14.81 -28.84 -0.12
N PHE A 285 -15.97 -29.36 -0.52
CA PHE A 285 -16.13 -30.78 -0.84
C PHE A 285 -15.44 -31.19 -2.15
N LYS A 286 -15.27 -30.24 -3.07
CA LYS A 286 -14.62 -30.44 -4.36
C LYS A 286 -13.18 -29.98 -4.38
N GLY A 287 -12.71 -29.28 -3.34
CA GLY A 287 -11.40 -28.62 -3.34
C GLY A 287 -11.23 -27.60 -4.46
N LYS A 288 -12.32 -26.93 -4.90
CA LYS A 288 -12.31 -26.01 -6.01
C LYS A 288 -12.56 -24.56 -5.57
N VAL A 289 -11.89 -23.62 -6.27
CA VAL A 289 -12.04 -22.19 -6.06
C VAL A 289 -12.51 -21.55 -7.36
N LEU A 290 -13.71 -20.98 -7.35
CA LEU A 290 -14.22 -20.17 -8.45
C LEU A 290 -13.75 -18.74 -8.23
N PHE A 291 -13.05 -18.19 -9.22
CA PHE A 291 -12.56 -16.81 -9.22
C PHE A 291 -13.34 -15.98 -10.23
N HIS A 292 -14.20 -15.09 -9.72
CA HIS A 292 -15.06 -14.25 -10.54
C HIS A 292 -14.32 -12.98 -11.00
N THR A 293 -14.44 -12.67 -12.28
CA THR A 293 -13.92 -11.43 -12.87
C THR A 293 -15.02 -10.71 -13.66
N ARG A 294 -14.71 -9.58 -14.23
CA ARG A 294 -15.51 -9.06 -15.34
C ARG A 294 -15.30 -9.97 -16.54
N TYR A 295 -16.28 -10.05 -17.43
CA TYR A 295 -16.10 -10.77 -18.69
C TYR A 295 -14.87 -10.25 -19.42
N SER A 296 -14.01 -11.16 -19.82
CA SER A 296 -12.80 -10.85 -20.56
C SER A 296 -12.96 -11.29 -22.00
N ASP A 297 -12.97 -10.34 -22.93
CA ASP A 297 -13.01 -10.66 -24.37
C ASP A 297 -11.81 -11.48 -24.84
N TYR A 298 -10.68 -11.34 -24.16
CA TYR A 298 -9.47 -12.09 -24.46
C TYR A 298 -9.56 -13.56 -24.01
N PHE A 299 -10.05 -13.81 -22.77
CA PHE A 299 -10.16 -15.16 -22.23
C PHE A 299 -11.52 -15.82 -22.53
N LYS A 300 -12.51 -15.05 -23.01
CA LYS A 300 -13.89 -15.49 -23.26
C LYS A 300 -14.59 -16.08 -22.03
N GLU A 301 -14.20 -15.63 -20.84
CA GLU A 301 -14.74 -16.09 -19.54
C GLU A 301 -14.85 -14.94 -18.54
N ASN A 302 -15.72 -15.11 -17.54
CA ASN A 302 -15.87 -14.25 -16.38
C ASN A 302 -15.69 -15.00 -15.05
N VAL A 303 -15.48 -16.31 -15.12
CA VAL A 303 -15.18 -17.17 -13.97
C VAL A 303 -14.04 -18.10 -14.34
N HIS A 304 -12.99 -18.08 -13.53
CA HIS A 304 -11.89 -19.04 -13.67
C HIS A 304 -11.95 -20.06 -12.55
N LEU A 305 -11.86 -21.36 -12.92
CA LEU A 305 -11.91 -22.46 -11.98
C LEU A 305 -10.49 -22.94 -11.65
N PHE A 306 -10.12 -22.86 -10.37
CA PHE A 306 -8.88 -23.39 -9.85
C PHE A 306 -9.15 -24.64 -9.02
N ASP A 307 -8.19 -25.59 -8.95
CA ASP A 307 -8.02 -26.41 -7.76
C ASP A 307 -7.42 -25.56 -6.62
N ALA A 308 -7.60 -25.98 -5.37
CA ALA A 308 -7.19 -25.15 -4.22
C ALA A 308 -5.68 -24.89 -4.19
N LEU A 309 -4.85 -25.88 -4.54
CA LEU A 309 -3.38 -25.72 -4.55
C LEU A 309 -2.93 -24.80 -5.69
N GLY A 310 -3.51 -24.94 -6.88
CA GLY A 310 -3.26 -24.04 -8.01
C GLY A 310 -3.68 -22.61 -7.72
N PHE A 311 -4.79 -22.40 -7.00
CA PHE A 311 -5.20 -21.08 -6.52
C PHE A 311 -4.18 -20.50 -5.55
N LEU A 312 -3.68 -21.29 -4.59
CA LEU A 312 -2.63 -20.85 -3.66
C LEU A 312 -1.35 -20.48 -4.42
N ALA A 313 -0.95 -21.25 -5.44
CA ALA A 313 0.21 -20.96 -6.26
C ALA A 313 0.07 -19.61 -7.00
N GLU A 314 -1.07 -19.40 -7.66
CA GLU A 314 -1.32 -18.14 -8.38
C GLU A 314 -1.46 -16.94 -7.44
N LEU A 315 -2.06 -17.10 -6.27
CA LEU A 315 -2.19 -16.01 -5.30
C LEU A 315 -0.85 -15.67 -4.64
N THR A 316 -0.13 -16.67 -4.17
CA THR A 316 1.09 -16.46 -3.37
C THR A 316 2.27 -15.94 -4.18
N GLN A 317 2.27 -16.11 -5.53
CA GLN A 317 3.29 -15.48 -6.39
C GLN A 317 3.32 -13.95 -6.27
N HIS A 318 2.22 -13.32 -5.83
CA HIS A 318 2.13 -11.86 -5.67
C HIS A 318 2.66 -11.37 -4.32
N ILE A 319 2.98 -12.27 -3.39
CA ILE A 319 3.62 -11.90 -2.12
C ILE A 319 5.05 -11.39 -2.44
N PRO A 320 5.40 -10.16 -2.07
CA PRO A 320 6.74 -9.65 -2.34
C PRO A 320 7.79 -10.31 -1.43
N PRO A 321 9.03 -10.42 -1.87
CA PRO A 321 10.14 -10.78 -1.00
C PRO A 321 10.26 -9.84 0.20
N ARG A 322 10.95 -10.28 1.25
CA ARG A 322 11.26 -9.42 2.42
C ARG A 322 12.02 -8.17 1.95
N ARG A 323 11.73 -7.02 2.55
CA ARG A 323 12.41 -5.72 2.30
C ARG A 323 12.24 -5.14 0.89
N VAL A 324 11.37 -5.68 0.04
CA VAL A 324 11.03 -5.07 -1.25
C VAL A 324 9.99 -3.97 -1.06
N GLN A 325 10.36 -2.76 -1.48
CA GLN A 325 9.43 -1.62 -1.50
C GLN A 325 8.59 -1.67 -2.77
N MET A 326 7.27 -1.84 -2.59
CA MET A 326 6.31 -1.86 -3.71
C MET A 326 5.99 -0.47 -4.25
N ILE A 327 6.19 0.58 -3.44
CA ILE A 327 5.90 1.97 -3.77
C ILE A 327 7.16 2.78 -3.57
N ARG A 328 7.55 3.54 -4.58
CA ARG A 328 8.75 4.38 -4.59
C ARG A 328 8.40 5.81 -4.91
N ARG A 329 9.14 6.75 -4.35
CA ARG A 329 8.91 8.18 -4.49
C ARG A 329 10.14 8.83 -5.10
N TYR A 330 9.92 9.73 -6.06
CA TYR A 330 10.98 10.40 -6.80
C TYR A 330 10.74 11.91 -6.90
N GLY A 331 11.82 12.65 -7.17
CA GLY A 331 11.78 14.10 -7.29
C GLY A 331 11.27 14.76 -6.01
N LEU A 332 10.31 15.67 -6.13
CA LEU A 332 9.67 16.37 -5.00
C LEU A 332 9.10 15.44 -3.93
N TYR A 333 8.66 14.23 -4.31
CA TYR A 333 8.05 13.29 -3.38
C TYR A 333 9.06 12.33 -2.73
N SER A 334 10.35 12.37 -3.09
CA SER A 334 11.36 11.59 -2.41
C SER A 334 11.47 12.02 -0.94
N SER A 335 11.77 11.09 -0.03
CA SER A 335 11.88 11.40 1.40
C SER A 335 12.89 12.52 1.67
N ARG A 336 14.04 12.48 0.96
CA ARG A 336 15.09 13.49 1.07
C ARG A 336 14.60 14.88 0.65
N THR A 337 13.89 15.01 -0.48
CA THR A 337 13.41 16.32 -0.96
C THR A 337 12.24 16.80 -0.12
N LYS A 338 11.32 15.89 0.27
CA LYS A 338 10.18 16.22 1.13
C LYS A 338 10.62 16.77 2.48
N GLY A 339 11.70 16.23 3.09
CA GLY A 339 12.25 16.75 4.35
C GLY A 339 12.80 18.17 4.24
N ARG A 340 13.02 18.68 3.02
CA ARG A 340 13.48 20.05 2.77
C ARG A 340 12.41 20.99 2.21
N TRP A 341 11.14 20.58 2.21
CA TRP A 341 10.06 21.43 1.69
C TRP A 341 9.92 22.76 2.45
N SER A 342 10.21 22.80 3.76
CA SER A 342 10.25 24.02 4.55
C SER A 342 11.26 25.06 4.02
N GLN A 343 12.35 24.59 3.41
CA GLN A 343 13.39 25.40 2.78
C GLN A 343 13.03 25.80 1.33
N MET A 344 11.87 25.39 0.82
CA MET A 344 11.37 25.64 -0.53
C MET A 344 10.01 26.34 -0.44
N PRO A 345 9.95 27.68 -0.24
CA PRO A 345 8.69 28.40 0.05
C PRO A 345 7.59 28.16 -1.00
N HIS A 346 7.97 28.09 -2.28
CA HIS A 346 7.06 27.82 -3.39
C HIS A 346 6.44 26.41 -3.34
N VAL A 347 7.15 25.41 -2.81
CA VAL A 347 6.66 24.05 -2.59
C VAL A 347 5.83 23.99 -1.30
N ALA A 348 6.33 24.58 -0.20
CA ALA A 348 5.66 24.63 1.10
C ALA A 348 4.27 25.27 1.00
N ALA A 349 4.12 26.35 0.22
CA ALA A 349 2.83 26.99 -0.04
C ALA A 349 1.81 26.07 -0.74
N ARG A 350 2.26 25.04 -1.44
CA ARG A 350 1.43 24.04 -2.14
C ARG A 350 1.38 22.69 -1.41
N ALA A 351 2.05 22.59 -0.26
CA ALA A 351 2.03 21.37 0.54
C ALA A 351 0.61 21.09 1.07
N PRO A 352 0.23 19.81 1.24
CA PRO A 352 -1.08 19.47 1.78
C PRO A 352 -1.23 19.91 3.23
N GLU A 353 -2.48 20.09 3.66
CA GLU A 353 -2.83 20.65 4.97
C GLU A 353 -2.15 19.92 6.14
N GLY A 354 -2.15 18.59 6.15
CA GLY A 354 -1.55 17.80 7.22
C GLY A 354 -0.04 18.02 7.34
N TRP A 355 0.64 18.23 6.21
CA TRP A 355 2.05 18.60 6.24
C TRP A 355 2.24 20.02 6.81
N ARG A 356 1.47 21.01 6.36
CA ARG A 356 1.56 22.39 6.85
C ARG A 356 1.28 22.53 8.35
N VAL A 357 0.33 21.73 8.86
CA VAL A 357 0.02 21.71 10.31
C VAL A 357 1.17 21.13 11.14
N SER A 358 1.89 20.16 10.58
CA SER A 358 3.05 19.53 11.26
C SER A 358 4.35 20.33 11.09
N HIS A 359 4.39 21.29 10.15
CA HIS A 359 5.54 22.15 9.87
C HIS A 359 5.04 23.61 9.77
N PRO A 360 4.60 24.22 10.89
CA PRO A 360 4.20 25.61 10.88
C PRO A 360 5.39 26.47 10.43
N PRO A 361 5.15 27.58 9.67
CA PRO A 361 6.22 28.51 9.34
C PRO A 361 6.86 28.98 10.65
N GLU A 362 8.18 28.97 10.71
CA GLU A 362 8.91 29.63 11.80
C GLU A 362 8.52 31.09 11.76
N ILE A 363 7.83 31.56 12.79
CA ILE A 363 7.63 32.99 13.03
C ILE A 363 8.99 33.45 13.50
N PRO A 364 9.71 34.36 12.75
CA PRO A 364 10.96 34.90 13.23
C PRO A 364 10.68 35.57 14.57
N ASP A 365 11.37 35.15 15.61
CA ASP A 365 11.34 35.85 16.87
C ASP A 365 11.99 37.26 16.63
N PRO A 366 11.26 38.35 16.85
CA PRO A 366 11.81 39.69 16.57
C PRO A 366 13.00 40.07 17.47
N GLU A 367 13.35 39.27 18.47
CA GLU A 367 14.35 39.59 19.50
C GLU A 367 15.54 38.63 19.58
N ASP A 368 15.74 37.67 18.63
CA ASP A 368 16.89 36.75 18.67
C ASP A 368 18.02 37.16 17.72
N PRO A 369 19.16 37.66 18.25
CA PRO A 369 20.36 37.94 17.45
C PRO A 369 21.18 36.65 17.27
N GLY A 370 20.80 35.86 16.26
CA GLY A 370 21.71 34.91 15.61
C GLY A 370 22.32 33.81 16.46
N PHE A 371 21.57 32.80 16.82
CA PHE A 371 22.10 31.51 17.26
C PHE A 371 22.00 30.52 16.09
N GLU A 372 23.14 30.03 15.61
CA GLU A 372 23.18 28.87 14.68
C GLU A 372 22.96 27.58 15.47
N PRO A 373 21.86 26.84 15.24
CA PRO A 373 21.72 25.52 15.80
C PRO A 373 22.51 24.52 14.94
N LEU A 374 23.39 23.78 15.57
CA LEU A 374 24.01 22.59 15.01
C LEU A 374 22.95 21.55 14.68
N ASP A 375 23.08 21.00 13.48
CA ASP A 375 22.23 19.99 12.84
C ASP A 375 22.19 18.68 13.67
N ASP A 376 21.15 18.48 14.46
CA ASP A 376 20.79 17.20 15.03
C ASP A 376 19.44 16.75 14.41
N GLY A 377 19.50 15.60 13.70
CA GLY A 377 18.44 15.03 12.88
C GLY A 377 17.03 15.11 13.48
N GLU A 378 16.08 15.56 12.67
CA GLU A 378 14.65 15.71 12.99
C GLU A 378 14.07 14.45 13.67
N GLU A 379 13.93 14.43 14.97
CA GLU A 379 12.99 13.60 15.69
C GLU A 379 11.57 14.09 15.38
N VAL A 380 10.87 13.36 14.52
CA VAL A 380 9.41 13.52 14.38
C VAL A 380 8.80 13.34 15.77
N THR A 381 8.30 14.43 16.35
CA THR A 381 7.81 14.42 17.73
C THR A 381 6.79 13.30 17.95
N VAL A 382 6.89 12.64 19.10
CA VAL A 382 6.00 11.53 19.51
C VAL A 382 4.53 11.92 19.39
N ASP A 383 4.20 13.21 19.58
CA ASP A 383 2.84 13.75 19.48
C ASP A 383 2.32 13.91 18.03
N ALA A 384 3.16 14.20 17.06
CA ALA A 384 2.75 14.24 15.65
C ALA A 384 2.46 12.82 15.13
N ARG A 385 3.27 11.83 15.54
CA ARG A 385 3.02 10.41 15.24
C ARG A 385 1.75 9.91 15.91
N LYS A 386 1.48 10.28 17.17
CA LYS A 386 0.26 9.91 17.88
C LYS A 386 -0.98 10.52 17.23
N ARG A 387 -0.96 11.81 16.83
CA ARG A 387 -2.09 12.48 16.16
C ARG A 387 -2.38 11.91 14.77
N ALA A 388 -1.36 11.63 13.98
CA ALA A 388 -1.51 10.96 12.69
C ALA A 388 -2.09 9.53 12.87
N TRP A 389 -1.61 8.80 13.89
CA TRP A 389 -2.11 7.47 14.23
C TRP A 389 -3.55 7.48 14.75
N ALA A 390 -3.94 8.46 15.57
CA ALA A 390 -5.29 8.64 16.07
C ALA A 390 -6.30 8.95 14.97
N ARG A 391 -5.98 9.94 14.14
CA ARG A 391 -6.78 10.32 12.96
C ARG A 391 -7.02 9.12 12.04
N LEU A 392 -5.99 8.31 11.90
CA LEU A 392 -5.97 7.10 11.14
C LEU A 392 -6.86 6.01 11.71
N LEU A 393 -6.80 5.77 13.00
CA LEU A 393 -7.61 4.77 13.68
C LEU A 393 -9.08 5.21 13.73
N ALA A 394 -9.35 6.49 13.90
CA ALA A 394 -10.69 7.04 13.78
C ALA A 394 -11.29 6.79 12.38
N LYS A 395 -10.50 6.98 11.34
CA LYS A 395 -10.95 6.73 9.94
C LYS A 395 -11.14 5.23 9.64
N VAL A 396 -10.34 4.36 10.26
CA VAL A 396 -10.37 2.91 10.01
C VAL A 396 -11.42 2.19 10.85
N TYR A 397 -11.64 2.61 12.08
CA TYR A 397 -12.48 1.89 13.05
C TYR A 397 -13.75 2.65 13.45
N GLU A 398 -14.00 3.87 12.92
CA GLU A 398 -15.07 4.80 13.34
C GLU A 398 -15.05 5.12 14.86
N ILE A 399 -14.00 4.70 15.53
CA ILE A 399 -13.75 4.98 16.94
C ILE A 399 -12.36 5.59 16.99
N ASP A 400 -12.26 6.77 17.57
CA ASP A 400 -10.95 7.28 17.94
C ASP A 400 -10.43 6.40 19.10
N PRO A 401 -9.42 5.53 18.86
CA PRO A 401 -8.93 4.64 19.90
C PRO A 401 -8.15 5.38 21.00
N LEU A 402 -7.88 6.66 20.75
CA LEU A 402 -7.28 7.54 21.74
C LEU A 402 -8.33 8.32 22.54
N VAL A 403 -9.61 8.23 22.17
CA VAL A 403 -10.71 8.90 22.88
C VAL A 403 -11.65 7.85 23.46
N CYS A 404 -11.88 7.92 24.75
CA CYS A 404 -12.79 7.01 25.42
C CYS A 404 -14.23 7.22 24.96
N PRO A 405 -14.93 6.18 24.46
CA PRO A 405 -16.31 6.32 24.01
C PRO A 405 -17.30 6.61 25.12
N LYS A 406 -16.90 6.40 26.41
CA LYS A 406 -17.75 6.66 27.57
C LYS A 406 -17.62 8.08 28.11
N CYS A 407 -16.42 8.64 28.15
CA CYS A 407 -16.18 9.92 28.83
C CYS A 407 -15.36 10.93 28.04
N GLY A 408 -14.92 10.60 26.82
CA GLY A 408 -14.17 11.50 25.95
C GLY A 408 -12.69 11.72 26.32
N TRP A 409 -12.17 11.04 27.37
CA TRP A 409 -10.77 11.15 27.77
C TRP A 409 -9.85 10.28 26.94
N GLU A 410 -8.54 10.52 27.06
CA GLU A 410 -7.50 9.78 26.35
C GLU A 410 -7.52 8.28 26.72
N MET A 411 -7.32 7.42 25.70
CA MET A 411 -7.13 5.98 25.86
C MET A 411 -5.66 5.62 25.65
N LYS A 412 -5.10 4.76 26.50
CA LYS A 412 -3.70 4.30 26.41
C LYS A 412 -3.60 2.78 26.41
N VAL A 413 -2.63 2.25 25.67
CA VAL A 413 -2.20 0.85 25.80
C VAL A 413 -1.45 0.71 27.11
N ILE A 414 -2.01 -0.08 28.04
CA ILE A 414 -1.46 -0.27 29.38
C ILE A 414 -0.76 -1.61 29.54
N ALA A 415 -1.08 -2.59 28.70
CA ALA A 415 -0.45 -3.90 28.72
C ALA A 415 -0.47 -4.54 27.35
N VAL A 416 0.56 -5.35 27.08
CA VAL A 416 0.67 -6.27 25.95
C VAL A 416 0.84 -7.67 26.55
N ILE A 417 -0.16 -8.53 26.33
CA ILE A 417 -0.26 -9.84 26.97
C ILE A 417 -0.05 -10.89 25.89
N GLN A 418 0.91 -11.78 26.08
CA GLN A 418 1.27 -12.82 25.13
C GLN A 418 1.25 -14.23 25.75
N ASP A 419 1.21 -14.32 27.08
CA ASP A 419 1.13 -15.60 27.76
C ASP A 419 -0.23 -16.26 27.50
N PRO A 420 -0.28 -17.50 26.95
CA PRO A 420 -1.52 -18.17 26.59
C PRO A 420 -2.43 -18.46 27.79
N VAL A 421 -1.86 -18.71 28.97
CA VAL A 421 -2.63 -19.01 30.19
C VAL A 421 -3.30 -17.74 30.68
N GLU A 422 -2.54 -16.65 30.80
CA GLU A 422 -3.05 -15.33 31.19
C GLU A 422 -4.16 -14.85 30.23
N ILE A 423 -3.94 -15.02 28.93
CA ILE A 423 -4.94 -14.65 27.92
C ILE A 423 -6.22 -15.46 28.07
N ARG A 424 -6.11 -16.77 28.27
CA ARG A 424 -7.27 -17.65 28.47
C ARG A 424 -8.07 -17.23 29.69
N ASP A 425 -7.40 -16.97 30.81
CA ASP A 425 -8.05 -16.59 32.07
C ASP A 425 -8.74 -15.23 31.95
N ILE A 426 -8.12 -14.26 31.30
CA ILE A 426 -8.73 -12.96 30.99
C ILE A 426 -9.96 -13.12 30.09
N LEU A 427 -9.86 -13.90 29.02
CA LEU A 427 -10.96 -14.10 28.09
C LEU A 427 -12.13 -14.84 28.77
N ALA A 428 -11.85 -15.85 29.60
CA ALA A 428 -12.86 -16.57 30.40
C ALA A 428 -13.58 -15.60 31.37
N HIS A 429 -12.84 -14.76 32.09
CA HIS A 429 -13.41 -13.74 32.96
C HIS A 429 -14.31 -12.76 32.16
N LEU A 430 -13.86 -12.26 31.00
CA LEU A 430 -14.64 -11.34 30.18
C LEU A 430 -15.93 -11.97 29.65
N VAL A 431 -15.90 -13.23 29.23
CA VAL A 431 -17.09 -13.98 28.80
C VAL A 431 -18.07 -14.15 29.98
N ASN A 432 -17.58 -14.58 31.13
CA ASN A 432 -18.41 -14.79 32.34
C ASN A 432 -19.04 -13.50 32.87
N THR A 433 -18.41 -12.36 32.61
CA THR A 433 -18.93 -11.03 33.01
C THR A 433 -19.75 -10.33 31.95
N GLY A 434 -20.08 -11.01 30.84
CA GLY A 434 -20.82 -10.43 29.70
C GLY A 434 -20.07 -9.36 28.91
N ARG A 435 -18.74 -9.31 29.04
CA ARG A 435 -17.85 -8.33 28.39
C ARG A 435 -16.99 -8.97 27.29
N ALA A 436 -17.46 -10.05 26.69
CA ALA A 436 -16.73 -10.74 25.63
C ALA A 436 -16.24 -9.74 24.56
N PRO A 437 -14.98 -9.84 24.11
CA PRO A 437 -14.46 -8.94 23.09
C PRO A 437 -15.20 -9.11 21.75
N PRO A 438 -15.38 -8.04 20.96
CA PRO A 438 -16.08 -8.14 19.69
C PRO A 438 -15.42 -9.15 18.73
N GLY A 439 -16.22 -10.12 18.24
CA GLY A 439 -15.75 -11.15 17.30
C GLY A 439 -15.00 -12.30 17.96
N PHE A 440 -14.93 -12.37 19.27
CA PHE A 440 -14.45 -13.55 20.01
C PHE A 440 -15.56 -14.58 20.15
N ASP A 441 -15.24 -15.84 19.80
CA ASP A 441 -16.15 -16.98 19.97
C ASP A 441 -15.87 -17.65 21.34
N PRO A 442 -16.81 -17.59 22.32
CA PRO A 442 -16.63 -18.23 23.61
C PRO A 442 -16.37 -19.75 23.56
N ALA A 443 -16.84 -20.45 22.53
CA ALA A 443 -16.60 -21.87 22.34
C ALA A 443 -15.09 -22.21 22.18
N LEU A 444 -14.25 -21.23 21.87
CA LEU A 444 -12.81 -21.39 21.75
C LEU A 444 -12.04 -21.41 23.08
N LEU A 445 -12.75 -21.27 24.23
CA LEU A 445 -12.16 -21.37 25.56
C LEU A 445 -12.09 -22.82 26.09
N ASN A 446 -12.84 -23.73 25.48
CA ASN A 446 -12.92 -25.14 25.84
C ASN A 446 -11.83 -25.97 25.18
#